data_e227ffb6dd91c680c8c1b8ec6095083d
#
_entry.id   e227ffb6dd91c680c8c1b8ec6095083d
#
_cell.length_a   1.000
_cell.length_b   1.000
_cell.length_c   1.000
_cell.angle_alpha   90.00
_cell.angle_beta   90.00
_cell.angle_gamma   90.00
#
_symmetry.space_group_name_H-M   'P 1'
#
loop_
_entity.id
_entity.type
_entity.pdbx_description
1 polymer ?
#
loop_
_entity_poly.entity_id
_entity_poly.type
_entity_poly.pdbx_seq_one_letter_code
_entity_poly.pdbx_strand_id
1 'polypeptide(L)'
;MRVSGLAGRRLEEAWRDGAQAYLGISVSGFPNFFILYGPNTNLGGNSIIYMLEGQVGYVLGAVQALEAERLAWLDVRPEVQDAFNAWAQAASRTSVWESGCHSWYTTASGRNTNNWPDHTFSYRYRVRRFDLTAYRVMPSQLATTASAA
;
A
#
# COMPACT_ATOMS: atom_id res chain seq x y z
N MET A 1 11.80 -1.90 -13.71
CA MET A 1 12.42 -2.42 -12.46
C MET A 1 11.82 -3.79 -12.21
N ARG A 2 12.61 -4.83 -11.97
CA ARG A 2 12.09 -6.16 -11.63
C ARG A 2 12.00 -6.28 -10.11
N VAL A 3 10.82 -6.53 -9.58
CA VAL A 3 10.58 -6.72 -8.14
C VAL A 3 10.07 -8.14 -7.95
N SER A 4 10.75 -8.88 -7.07
CA SER A 4 10.37 -10.25 -6.69
C SER A 4 10.01 -10.29 -5.20
N GLY A 5 8.90 -10.93 -4.90
CA GLY A 5 8.38 -11.12 -3.57
C GLY A 5 8.56 -12.54 -3.04
N LEU A 6 7.73 -12.92 -2.09
CA LEU A 6 7.72 -14.26 -1.49
C LEU A 6 7.48 -15.35 -2.56
N ALA A 7 8.15 -16.48 -2.39
CA ALA A 7 8.08 -17.61 -3.30
C ALA A 7 8.35 -17.27 -4.78
N GLY A 8 9.14 -16.23 -5.05
CA GLY A 8 9.48 -15.81 -6.41
C GLY A 8 8.37 -15.06 -7.14
N ARG A 9 7.28 -14.67 -6.46
CA ARG A 9 6.18 -13.91 -7.04
C ARG A 9 6.69 -12.62 -7.67
N ARG A 10 6.33 -12.33 -8.91
CA ARG A 10 6.74 -11.11 -9.61
C ARG A 10 5.67 -10.02 -9.48
N LEU A 11 6.10 -8.78 -9.28
CA LEU A 11 5.17 -7.66 -9.15
C LEU A 11 4.35 -7.44 -10.42
N GLU A 12 4.97 -7.62 -11.60
CA GLU A 12 4.30 -7.55 -12.91
C GLU A 12 3.13 -8.55 -13.02
N GLU A 13 3.29 -9.76 -12.44
CA GLU A 13 2.26 -10.80 -12.42
C GLU A 13 1.15 -10.45 -11.42
N ALA A 14 1.54 -9.96 -10.24
CA ALA A 14 0.58 -9.51 -9.22
C ALA A 14 -0.28 -8.33 -9.70
N TRP A 15 0.22 -7.53 -10.62
CA TRP A 15 -0.45 -6.34 -11.15
C TRP A 15 -0.98 -6.51 -12.58
N ARG A 16 -1.08 -7.74 -13.09
CA ARG A 16 -1.56 -8.03 -14.47
C ARG A 16 -2.92 -7.39 -14.75
N ASP A 17 -3.83 -7.41 -13.78
CA ASP A 17 -5.18 -6.87 -13.89
C ASP A 17 -5.31 -5.44 -13.34
N GLY A 18 -4.18 -4.76 -13.18
CA GLY A 18 -4.07 -3.41 -12.67
C GLY A 18 -3.31 -3.35 -11.34
N ALA A 19 -2.61 -2.24 -11.14
CA ALA A 19 -1.81 -2.02 -9.94
C ALA A 19 -2.69 -1.91 -8.69
N GLN A 20 -2.29 -2.59 -7.61
CA GLN A 20 -2.99 -2.64 -6.34
C GLN A 20 -1.99 -2.54 -5.19
N ALA A 21 -2.35 -1.80 -4.16
CA ALA A 21 -1.55 -1.71 -2.94
C ALA A 21 -2.46 -1.33 -1.76
N TYR A 22 -2.09 -1.72 -0.56
CA TYR A 22 -2.69 -1.22 0.67
C TYR A 22 -2.23 0.22 0.93
N LEU A 23 -3.16 1.14 1.05
CA LEU A 23 -2.92 2.59 1.20
C LEU A 23 -2.05 3.21 0.08
N GLY A 24 -1.90 2.51 -1.06
CA GLY A 24 -0.96 2.92 -2.10
C GLY A 24 0.52 2.78 -1.68
N ILE A 25 0.80 2.07 -0.59
CA ILE A 25 2.14 1.99 0.02
C ILE A 25 2.70 0.56 -0.01
N SER A 26 1.92 -0.45 0.42
CA SER A 26 2.42 -1.82 0.60
C SER A 26 1.69 -2.79 -0.30
N VAL A 27 2.41 -3.80 -0.83
CA VAL A 27 1.86 -4.82 -1.72
C VAL A 27 1.99 -6.20 -1.06
N SER A 28 0.88 -6.92 -0.94
CA SER A 28 0.85 -8.25 -0.34
C SER A 28 1.69 -9.25 -1.13
N GLY A 29 2.53 -10.00 -0.41
CA GLY A 29 3.49 -10.94 -0.98
C GLY A 29 4.85 -10.29 -1.31
N PHE A 30 5.05 -9.01 -1.00
CA PHE A 30 6.29 -8.27 -1.21
C PHE A 30 6.76 -7.64 0.11
N PRO A 31 7.37 -8.43 1.00
CA PRO A 31 7.80 -7.96 2.31
C PRO A 31 8.77 -6.79 2.22
N ASN A 32 8.66 -5.85 3.15
CA ASN A 32 9.51 -4.66 3.25
C ASN A 32 9.55 -3.81 1.96
N PHE A 33 8.61 -4.02 1.05
CA PHE A 33 8.49 -3.24 -0.17
C PHE A 33 7.46 -2.13 0.02
N PHE A 34 7.93 -0.89 -0.02
CA PHE A 34 7.10 0.31 0.11
C PHE A 34 7.19 1.16 -1.14
N ILE A 35 6.05 1.68 -1.55
CA ILE A 35 5.92 2.57 -2.69
C ILE A 35 5.48 3.94 -2.17
N LEU A 36 6.12 4.99 -2.64
CA LEU A 36 5.63 6.35 -2.48
C LEU A 36 4.93 6.76 -3.78
N TYR A 37 3.77 7.41 -3.65
CA TYR A 37 2.91 7.76 -4.78
C TYR A 37 2.47 6.54 -5.60
N GLY A 38 2.10 5.47 -4.88
CA GLY A 38 1.65 4.21 -5.48
C GLY A 38 0.18 4.24 -5.93
N PRO A 39 -0.40 3.07 -6.24
CA PRO A 39 -1.77 2.93 -6.73
C PRO A 39 -2.80 3.63 -5.85
N ASN A 40 -3.76 4.32 -6.48
CA ASN A 40 -4.84 5.05 -5.82
C ASN A 40 -4.38 6.17 -4.86
N THR A 41 -3.27 6.84 -5.16
CA THR A 41 -2.81 8.00 -4.37
C THR A 41 -2.65 9.29 -5.17
N ASN A 42 -2.95 9.27 -6.47
CA ASN A 42 -2.95 10.47 -7.29
C ASN A 42 -4.13 11.39 -6.95
N LEU A 43 -3.93 12.68 -7.12
CA LEU A 43 -4.91 13.73 -6.83
C LEU A 43 -5.16 14.61 -8.04
N GLY A 44 -6.42 14.94 -8.31
CA GLY A 44 -6.80 15.84 -9.38
C GLY A 44 -6.81 17.33 -9.01
N GLY A 45 -6.67 17.71 -7.76
CA GLY A 45 -6.88 19.09 -7.36
C GLY A 45 -6.26 19.51 -6.03
N ASN A 46 -5.26 18.76 -5.53
CA ASN A 46 -4.65 19.07 -4.24
C ASN A 46 -3.15 18.74 -4.23
N SER A 47 -2.44 19.08 -3.14
CA SER A 47 -0.99 18.87 -3.05
C SER A 47 -0.63 17.41 -2.89
N ILE A 48 0.11 16.86 -3.86
CA ILE A 48 0.68 15.52 -3.80
C ILE A 48 1.74 15.41 -2.70
N ILE A 49 2.46 16.51 -2.43
CA ILE A 49 3.48 16.56 -1.36
C ILE A 49 2.84 16.31 -0.01
N TYR A 50 1.65 16.85 0.23
CA TYR A 50 0.89 16.60 1.45
C TYR A 50 0.56 15.11 1.65
N MET A 51 0.26 14.40 0.57
CA MET A 51 0.05 12.95 0.59
C MET A 51 1.37 12.20 0.88
N LEU A 52 2.45 12.59 0.17
CA LEU A 52 3.77 11.97 0.31
C LEU A 52 4.34 12.09 1.72
N GLU A 53 4.19 13.25 2.37
CA GLU A 53 4.61 13.42 3.77
C GLU A 53 3.92 12.40 4.69
N GLY A 54 2.62 12.14 4.47
CA GLY A 54 1.89 11.11 5.20
C GLY A 54 2.43 9.70 4.95
N GLN A 55 2.72 9.39 3.68
CA GLN A 55 3.29 8.10 3.30
C GLN A 55 4.68 7.89 3.90
N VAL A 56 5.53 8.91 3.86
CA VAL A 56 6.86 8.85 4.50
C VAL A 56 6.73 8.59 6.01
N GLY A 57 5.82 9.30 6.68
CA GLY A 57 5.55 9.06 8.11
C GLY A 57 5.09 7.62 8.39
N TYR A 58 4.23 7.07 7.54
CA TYR A 58 3.76 5.69 7.65
C TYR A 58 4.90 4.67 7.45
N VAL A 59 5.75 4.88 6.43
CA VAL A 59 6.92 4.02 6.17
C VAL A 59 7.94 4.10 7.31
N LEU A 60 8.18 5.29 7.87
CA LEU A 60 9.03 5.44 9.05
C LEU A 60 8.48 4.65 10.25
N GLY A 61 7.15 4.69 10.46
CA GLY A 61 6.50 3.87 11.49
C GLY A 61 6.70 2.37 11.26
N ALA A 62 6.67 1.91 10.00
CA ALA A 62 6.97 0.52 9.65
C ALA A 62 8.43 0.14 9.97
N VAL A 63 9.39 1.01 9.64
CA VAL A 63 10.81 0.80 9.96
C VAL A 63 11.02 0.76 11.47
N GLN A 64 10.41 1.67 12.21
CA GLN A 64 10.48 1.68 13.67
C GLN A 64 9.91 0.40 14.29
N ALA A 65 8.79 -0.11 13.74
CA ALA A 65 8.22 -1.38 14.19
C ALA A 65 9.14 -2.57 13.89
N LEU A 66 9.79 -2.61 12.71
CA LEU A 66 10.78 -3.63 12.37
C LEU A 66 11.93 -3.68 13.40
N GLU A 67 12.43 -2.52 13.79
CA GLU A 67 13.52 -2.40 14.77
C GLU A 67 13.04 -2.76 16.19
N ALA A 68 11.96 -2.16 16.66
CA ALA A 68 11.45 -2.33 18.02
C ALA A 68 11.05 -3.78 18.32
N GLU A 69 10.37 -4.43 17.38
CA GLU A 69 9.90 -5.81 17.51
C GLU A 69 10.93 -6.84 17.01
N ARG A 70 12.13 -6.38 16.59
CA ARG A 70 13.19 -7.24 16.05
C ARG A 70 12.70 -8.16 14.92
N LEU A 71 12.00 -7.58 13.95
CA LEU A 71 11.44 -8.31 12.83
C LEU A 71 12.44 -8.35 11.66
N ALA A 72 12.47 -9.49 10.96
CA ALA A 72 13.18 -9.61 9.69
C ALA A 72 12.41 -8.96 8.55
N TRP A 73 11.09 -9.10 8.58
CA TRP A 73 10.21 -8.48 7.59
C TRP A 73 8.77 -8.34 8.10
N LEU A 74 8.05 -7.45 7.44
CA LEU A 74 6.61 -7.31 7.51
C LEU A 74 6.02 -7.30 6.09
N ASP A 75 4.85 -7.90 5.91
CA ASP A 75 4.14 -8.03 4.65
C ASP A 75 2.64 -7.80 4.88
N VAL A 76 2.04 -6.88 4.15
CA VAL A 76 0.63 -6.59 4.34
C VAL A 76 -0.23 -7.84 4.09
N ARG A 77 -1.22 -8.08 4.94
CA ARG A 77 -2.13 -9.21 4.80
C ARG A 77 -2.95 -9.09 3.52
N PRO A 78 -3.10 -10.18 2.73
CA PRO A 78 -3.89 -10.15 1.51
C PRO A 78 -5.30 -9.60 1.72
N GLU A 79 -5.99 -10.09 2.76
CA GLU A 79 -7.36 -9.70 3.09
C GLU A 79 -7.49 -8.20 3.44
N VAL A 80 -6.45 -7.61 4.05
CA VAL A 80 -6.42 -6.17 4.37
C VAL A 80 -6.23 -5.34 3.10
N GLN A 81 -5.32 -5.78 2.22
CA GLN A 81 -5.13 -5.14 0.92
C GLN A 81 -6.40 -5.23 0.06
N ASP A 82 -7.02 -6.41 0.00
CA ASP A 82 -8.21 -6.65 -0.82
C ASP A 82 -9.41 -5.83 -0.33
N ALA A 83 -9.63 -5.77 0.99
CA ALA A 83 -10.68 -4.95 1.59
C ALA A 83 -10.47 -3.46 1.29
N PHE A 84 -9.22 -2.97 1.41
CA PHE A 84 -8.89 -1.60 1.07
C PHE A 84 -9.15 -1.30 -0.41
N ASN A 85 -8.71 -2.18 -1.32
CA ASN A 85 -8.91 -1.98 -2.75
C ASN A 85 -10.39 -2.06 -3.13
N ALA A 86 -11.18 -2.96 -2.53
CA ALA A 86 -12.63 -3.03 -2.74
C ALA A 86 -13.30 -1.70 -2.33
N TRP A 87 -12.94 -1.16 -1.16
CA TRP A 87 -13.40 0.14 -0.70
C TRP A 87 -13.02 1.25 -1.69
N ALA A 88 -11.76 1.31 -2.12
CA ALA A 88 -11.27 2.34 -3.03
C ALA A 88 -12.02 2.34 -4.37
N GLN A 89 -12.28 1.15 -4.94
CA GLN A 89 -13.06 1.01 -6.16
C GLN A 89 -14.53 1.43 -5.95
N ALA A 90 -15.14 1.05 -4.83
CA ALA A 90 -16.52 1.45 -4.53
C ALA A 90 -16.65 2.97 -4.38
N ALA A 91 -15.72 3.61 -3.67
CA ALA A 91 -15.69 5.05 -3.49
C ALA A 91 -15.41 5.81 -4.80
N SER A 92 -14.59 5.23 -5.70
CA SER A 92 -14.31 5.83 -7.02
C SER A 92 -15.54 5.94 -7.89
N ARG A 93 -16.48 4.98 -7.82
CA ARG A 93 -17.72 4.96 -8.64
C ARG A 93 -18.62 6.16 -8.39
N THR A 94 -18.53 6.80 -7.24
CA THR A 94 -19.31 7.99 -6.90
C THR A 94 -18.60 9.29 -7.23
N SER A 95 -17.36 9.19 -7.76
CA SER A 95 -16.55 10.36 -8.09
C SER A 95 -16.80 10.84 -9.52
N VAL A 96 -16.58 12.15 -9.77
CA VAL A 96 -16.66 12.79 -11.10
C VAL A 96 -15.74 12.15 -12.15
N TRP A 97 -14.75 11.35 -11.72
CA TRP A 97 -13.76 10.71 -12.61
C TRP A 97 -14.33 9.54 -13.42
N GLU A 98 -15.49 9.00 -13.05
CA GLU A 98 -16.17 7.92 -13.77
C GLU A 98 -17.39 8.40 -14.59
N SER A 99 -17.74 9.69 -14.53
CA SER A 99 -18.87 10.22 -15.29
C SER A 99 -18.46 10.49 -16.76
N GLY A 100 -18.51 9.47 -17.60
CA GLY A 100 -18.77 9.63 -19.02
C GLY A 100 -17.60 9.63 -20.01
N CYS A 101 -16.36 9.38 -19.62
CA CYS A 101 -15.26 9.21 -20.56
C CYS A 101 -14.39 8.00 -20.19
N HIS A 102 -14.00 7.19 -21.20
CA HIS A 102 -12.91 6.23 -21.05
C HIS A 102 -11.65 7.02 -20.66
N SER A 103 -11.44 7.16 -19.36
CA SER A 103 -10.31 7.88 -18.82
C SER A 103 -9.09 6.97 -18.82
N TRP A 104 -7.93 7.49 -19.23
CA TRP A 104 -6.63 6.83 -19.11
C TRP A 104 -6.24 6.47 -17.64
N TYR A 105 -7.06 6.86 -16.67
CA TYR A 105 -6.96 6.48 -15.26
C TYR A 105 -7.53 5.09 -14.94
N THR A 106 -8.27 4.48 -15.87
CA THR A 106 -8.92 3.17 -15.69
C THR A 106 -8.30 2.11 -16.59
N THR A 107 -8.18 0.89 -16.06
CA THR A 107 -7.79 -0.27 -16.86
C THR A 107 -8.88 -0.67 -17.84
N ALA A 108 -8.57 -1.57 -18.78
CA ALA A 108 -9.56 -2.14 -19.69
C ALA A 108 -10.76 -2.82 -18.96
N SER A 109 -10.55 -3.27 -17.72
CA SER A 109 -11.60 -3.83 -16.86
C SER A 109 -12.39 -2.77 -16.08
N GLY A 110 -12.16 -1.47 -16.33
CA GLY A 110 -12.84 -0.36 -15.65
C GLY A 110 -12.31 -0.07 -14.24
N ARG A 111 -11.18 -0.64 -13.86
CA ARG A 111 -10.60 -0.43 -12.54
C ARG A 111 -9.80 0.88 -12.48
N ASN A 112 -10.11 1.72 -11.51
CA ASN A 112 -9.29 2.90 -11.22
C ASN A 112 -8.04 2.46 -10.43
N THR A 113 -6.86 2.62 -11.03
CA THR A 113 -5.56 2.27 -10.42
C THR A 113 -4.76 3.49 -10.01
N ASN A 114 -5.27 4.69 -10.26
CA ASN A 114 -4.48 5.91 -10.17
C ASN A 114 -4.96 6.86 -9.06
N ASN A 115 -6.23 7.29 -9.13
CA ASN A 115 -6.71 8.39 -8.29
C ASN A 115 -7.17 7.93 -6.90
N TRP A 116 -6.87 8.75 -5.89
CA TRP A 116 -7.48 8.67 -4.58
C TRP A 116 -8.97 9.07 -4.66
N PRO A 117 -9.89 8.24 -4.16
CA PRO A 117 -11.32 8.45 -4.39
C PRO A 117 -12.00 9.44 -3.41
N ASP A 118 -11.26 9.96 -2.44
CA ASP A 118 -11.82 10.74 -1.34
C ASP A 118 -10.94 11.99 -1.07
N HIS A 119 -11.27 12.75 -0.03
CA HIS A 119 -10.51 13.95 0.37
C HIS A 119 -9.11 13.60 0.89
N THR A 120 -8.15 14.50 0.70
CA THR A 120 -6.77 14.34 1.18
C THR A 120 -6.67 14.19 2.70
N PHE A 121 -7.59 14.80 3.45
CA PHE A 121 -7.65 14.63 4.91
C PHE A 121 -7.96 13.20 5.32
N SER A 122 -8.84 12.51 4.61
CA SER A 122 -9.16 11.11 4.88
C SER A 122 -7.96 10.22 4.65
N TYR A 123 -7.16 10.50 3.62
CA TYR A 123 -5.89 9.82 3.39
C TYR A 123 -4.91 10.04 4.54
N ARG A 124 -4.65 11.30 4.91
CA ARG A 124 -3.75 11.65 6.04
C ARG A 124 -4.20 11.00 7.34
N TYR A 125 -5.49 10.93 7.58
CA TYR A 125 -6.02 10.24 8.75
C TYR A 125 -5.72 8.74 8.73
N ARG A 126 -5.82 8.08 7.56
CA ARG A 126 -5.52 6.63 7.40
C ARG A 126 -4.04 6.32 7.59
N VAL A 127 -3.15 7.18 7.09
CA VAL A 127 -1.69 6.97 7.15
C VAL A 127 -1.02 7.63 8.35
N ARG A 128 -1.78 8.25 9.27
CA ARG A 128 -1.21 8.99 10.40
C ARG A 128 -0.42 8.13 11.40
N ARG A 129 -0.72 6.85 11.45
CA ARG A 129 -0.06 5.87 12.31
C ARG A 129 0.11 4.56 11.56
N PHE A 130 1.27 3.96 11.70
CA PHE A 130 1.51 2.61 11.23
C PHE A 130 0.72 1.62 12.09
N ASP A 131 0.01 0.71 11.45
CA ASP A 131 -0.78 -0.34 12.10
C ASP A 131 -0.16 -1.71 11.81
N LEU A 132 0.62 -2.22 12.76
CA LEU A 132 1.29 -3.51 12.63
C LEU A 132 0.30 -4.68 12.49
N THR A 133 -0.94 -4.53 13.00
CA THR A 133 -1.96 -5.59 12.92
C THR A 133 -2.43 -5.85 11.48
N ALA A 134 -2.24 -4.89 10.58
CA ALA A 134 -2.50 -5.03 9.15
C ALA A 134 -1.46 -5.91 8.42
N TYR A 135 -0.38 -6.31 9.11
CA TYR A 135 0.75 -7.01 8.51
C TYR A 135 0.95 -8.41 9.11
N ARG A 136 1.47 -9.31 8.29
CA ARG A 136 2.15 -10.53 8.72
C ARG A 136 3.60 -10.16 9.02
N VAL A 137 4.18 -10.76 10.03
CA VAL A 137 5.54 -10.46 10.46
C VAL A 137 6.37 -11.74 10.58
N MET A 138 7.67 -11.60 10.39
CA MET A 138 8.66 -12.65 10.64
C MET A 138 9.68 -12.13 11.64
N PRO A 139 9.85 -12.78 12.80
CA PRO A 139 10.91 -12.44 13.74
C PRO A 139 12.29 -12.61 13.13
N SER A 140 13.24 -11.77 13.52
CA SER A 140 14.64 -11.91 13.14
C SER A 140 15.29 -13.09 13.88
N GLN A 141 15.95 -13.99 13.16
CA GLN A 141 16.66 -15.12 13.75
C GLN A 141 17.83 -14.72 14.66
N LEU A 142 18.35 -13.47 14.49
CA LEU A 142 19.41 -12.94 15.35
C LEU A 142 18.96 -12.72 16.80
N ALA A 143 17.65 -12.67 17.07
CA ALA A 143 17.12 -12.51 18.42
C ALA A 143 17.14 -13.81 19.25
N THR A 144 17.23 -14.97 18.61
CA THR A 144 17.12 -16.29 19.27
C THR A 144 18.47 -16.71 19.91
N THR A 145 19.61 -16.19 19.44
CA THR A 145 20.93 -16.56 19.95
C THR A 145 21.36 -15.75 21.19
N ALA A 146 20.73 -14.62 21.48
CA ALA A 146 21.08 -13.77 22.62
C ALA A 146 20.43 -14.18 23.96
N SER A 147 19.44 -15.11 23.93
CA SER A 147 18.74 -15.59 25.14
C SER A 147 19.26 -16.94 25.66
N ALA A 148 20.28 -17.53 25.03
CA ALA A 148 20.85 -18.83 25.38
C ALA A 148 22.29 -18.75 25.91
N ALA A 149 22.73 -17.58 26.36
CA ALA A 149 24.04 -17.37 26.98
C ALA A 149 23.93 -16.85 28.41
#